data_a5f8c6ba7a19d33abfcd8485a9a52229
#
_entry.id   a5f8c6ba7a19d33abfcd8485a9a52229
#
_cell.length_a   1.000
_cell.length_b   1.000
_cell.length_c   1.000
_cell.angle_alpha   90.00
_cell.angle_beta   90.00
_cell.angle_gamma   90.00
#
_symmetry.space_group_name_H-M   'P 1'
#
loop_
_entity.id
_entity.type
_entity.pdbx_description
1 polymer ?
#
loop_
_entity_poly.entity_id
_entity_poly.type
_entity_poly.pdbx_seq_one_letter_code
_entity_poly.pdbx_strand_id
1 'polypeptide(L)'
;MKKLNLLEGRIVPLLIKLTLPIIGTSFLEMAYALIDMLWIGKLGVSSIAAVGVAGMFSWLSQGLAMIATQGGQVKTGHSLGAGNQEAATDYASSAIQLGIIFALLFSFCTVVFSSFFIGLFGLSSQATVNQAINYLRITCGLIIFNFLNIIMTGILNASGDSQTPFQCNSVGLLLNIVLDPFFIFVCDLGVVGAALATVLAQVSVFLLFMRHNFKKNTLLKHISLKKVYSKFYYKNILRIGFPLGLQSMLFSVCSMVVAAFVAEFGDAAVAAQKVGTQVENISWCMATGFQTSINAFISQNYGAGKYDRVEKGYHTMLVFSILWGIVCTSLMVFFPHVIYGFFTDDLMVTQIGENYLRIVGLSETFMILELMISGAFSGLGETIPPSITSIIFTLGRIPAILLILNTFHLNGIWWVISFSGIIKGLVNFIWFYKYKKRTLKEV
;
A
#
# COMPACT_ATOMS: atom_id res chain seq x y z
N MET A 1 5.90 -25.46 3.42
CA MET A 1 4.54 -25.45 2.81
C MET A 1 4.67 -25.50 1.29
N LYS A 2 3.70 -26.07 0.55
CA LYS A 2 3.77 -26.15 -0.92
C LYS A 2 3.45 -24.80 -1.54
N LYS A 3 4.34 -24.31 -2.41
CA LYS A 3 4.10 -23.20 -3.33
C LYS A 3 2.84 -23.50 -4.16
N LEU A 4 1.94 -22.53 -4.31
CA LEU A 4 0.74 -22.71 -5.12
C LEU A 4 1.10 -22.71 -6.62
N ASN A 5 0.59 -23.68 -7.35
CA ASN A 5 0.69 -23.67 -8.80
C ASN A 5 -0.45 -22.80 -9.35
N LEU A 6 -0.12 -21.59 -9.81
CA LEU A 6 -1.12 -20.63 -10.31
C LEU A 6 -1.62 -20.98 -11.73
N LEU A 7 -0.90 -21.88 -12.42
CA LEU A 7 -1.20 -22.26 -13.82
C LEU A 7 -2.22 -23.39 -13.94
N GLU A 8 -2.53 -24.11 -12.83
CA GLU A 8 -3.37 -25.31 -12.83
C GLU A 8 -4.39 -25.31 -11.69
N GLY A 9 -5.34 -26.24 -11.77
CA GLY A 9 -6.38 -26.42 -10.74
C GLY A 9 -7.56 -25.46 -10.85
N ARG A 10 -8.50 -25.59 -9.89
CA ARG A 10 -9.72 -24.77 -9.82
C ARG A 10 -9.37 -23.35 -9.39
N ILE A 11 -9.87 -22.33 -10.13
CA ILE A 11 -9.49 -20.93 -9.96
C ILE A 11 -9.98 -20.38 -8.61
N VAL A 12 -11.22 -20.60 -8.22
CA VAL A 12 -11.82 -20.06 -6.99
C VAL A 12 -11.04 -20.47 -5.73
N PRO A 13 -10.81 -21.77 -5.45
CA PRO A 13 -10.03 -22.16 -4.27
C PRO A 13 -8.58 -21.70 -4.33
N LEU A 14 -8.01 -21.59 -5.53
CA LEU A 14 -6.64 -21.14 -5.74
C LEU A 14 -6.51 -19.65 -5.38
N LEU A 15 -7.41 -18.80 -5.90
CA LEU A 15 -7.43 -17.39 -5.58
C LEU A 15 -7.67 -17.14 -4.09
N ILE A 16 -8.59 -17.84 -3.44
CA ILE A 16 -8.82 -17.74 -2.00
C ILE A 16 -7.54 -18.06 -1.22
N LYS A 17 -6.87 -19.19 -1.55
CA LYS A 17 -5.62 -19.60 -0.88
C LYS A 17 -4.46 -18.62 -1.10
N LEU A 18 -4.43 -17.94 -2.25
CA LEU A 18 -3.43 -16.92 -2.54
C LEU A 18 -3.77 -15.62 -1.81
N THR A 19 -5.03 -15.20 -1.84
CA THR A 19 -5.50 -13.90 -1.38
C THR A 19 -5.54 -13.79 0.15
N LEU A 20 -5.98 -14.82 0.87
CA LEU A 20 -6.12 -14.76 2.32
C LEU A 20 -4.82 -14.41 3.07
N PRO A 21 -3.66 -15.00 2.76
CA PRO A 21 -2.42 -14.60 3.42
C PRO A 21 -1.98 -13.18 3.04
N ILE A 22 -2.26 -12.73 1.79
CA ILE A 22 -1.93 -11.36 1.34
C ILE A 22 -2.77 -10.35 2.12
N ILE A 23 -4.09 -10.58 2.23
CA ILE A 23 -4.97 -9.78 3.07
C ILE A 23 -4.47 -9.78 4.53
N GLY A 24 -4.12 -10.95 5.05
CA GLY A 24 -3.53 -11.05 6.39
C GLY A 24 -2.29 -10.18 6.56
N THR A 25 -1.39 -10.14 5.56
CA THR A 25 -0.22 -9.25 5.57
C THR A 25 -0.62 -7.77 5.63
N SER A 26 -1.61 -7.34 4.85
CA SER A 26 -2.11 -5.95 4.88
C SER A 26 -2.73 -5.59 6.23
N PHE A 27 -3.48 -6.51 6.85
CA PHE A 27 -3.99 -6.30 8.21
C PHE A 27 -2.89 -6.24 9.27
N LEU A 28 -1.82 -7.04 9.12
CA LEU A 28 -0.66 -6.95 10.01
C LEU A 28 0.04 -5.60 9.91
N GLU A 29 0.21 -5.07 8.68
CA GLU A 29 0.78 -3.74 8.46
C GLU A 29 -0.08 -2.63 9.08
N MET A 30 -1.40 -2.72 8.96
CA MET A 30 -2.32 -1.80 9.63
C MET A 30 -2.23 -1.90 11.15
N ALA A 31 -2.24 -3.12 11.70
CA ALA A 31 -2.14 -3.35 13.14
C ALA A 31 -0.80 -2.83 13.71
N TYR A 32 0.30 -3.01 12.96
CA TYR A 32 1.61 -2.48 13.28
C TYR A 32 1.55 -0.95 13.48
N ALA A 33 1.02 -0.23 12.50
CA ALA A 33 0.92 1.23 12.57
C ALA A 33 0.03 1.71 13.73
N LEU A 34 -1.06 0.99 14.04
CA LEU A 34 -1.95 1.32 15.16
C LEU A 34 -1.28 1.08 16.52
N ILE A 35 -0.59 -0.04 16.68
CA ILE A 35 0.09 -0.38 17.95
C ILE A 35 1.25 0.57 18.23
N ASP A 36 2.05 0.88 17.21
CA ASP A 36 3.12 1.87 17.31
C ASP A 36 2.58 3.24 17.78
N MET A 37 1.47 3.69 17.15
CA MET A 37 0.80 4.93 17.54
C MET A 37 0.25 4.90 18.98
N LEU A 38 -0.24 3.76 19.47
CA LEU A 38 -0.71 3.61 20.85
C LEU A 38 0.42 3.78 21.87
N TRP A 39 1.61 3.21 21.60
CA TRP A 39 2.76 3.37 22.49
C TRP A 39 3.33 4.79 22.46
N ILE A 40 3.43 5.39 21.28
CA ILE A 40 3.88 6.79 21.12
C ILE A 40 2.89 7.74 21.78
N GLY A 41 1.60 7.44 21.76
CA GLY A 41 0.55 8.21 22.41
C GLY A 41 0.75 8.38 23.92
N LYS A 42 1.34 7.38 24.58
CA LYS A 42 1.67 7.45 26.03
C LYS A 42 2.83 8.38 26.35
N LEU A 43 3.65 8.78 25.36
CA LEU A 43 4.73 9.76 25.53
C LEU A 43 4.24 11.21 25.46
N GLY A 44 2.99 11.44 25.07
CA GLY A 44 2.36 12.75 25.00
C GLY A 44 2.22 13.32 23.59
N VAL A 45 1.47 14.43 23.50
CA VAL A 45 1.06 15.05 22.22
C VAL A 45 2.25 15.49 21.36
N SER A 46 3.33 15.99 21.97
CA SER A 46 4.53 16.40 21.23
C SER A 46 5.20 15.25 20.49
N SER A 47 5.24 14.06 21.12
CA SER A 47 5.81 12.87 20.50
C SER A 47 4.94 12.34 19.36
N ILE A 48 3.60 12.39 19.50
CA ILE A 48 2.66 12.07 18.41
C ILE A 48 2.89 13.00 17.21
N ALA A 49 3.02 14.31 17.46
CA ALA A 49 3.29 15.29 16.41
C ALA A 49 4.63 15.04 15.71
N ALA A 50 5.69 14.76 16.47
CA ALA A 50 7.02 14.47 15.94
C ALA A 50 7.02 13.25 15.04
N VAL A 51 6.44 12.13 15.51
CA VAL A 51 6.36 10.87 14.74
C VAL A 51 5.40 11.00 13.56
N GLY A 52 4.29 11.74 13.73
CA GLY A 52 3.35 12.01 12.65
C GLY A 52 4.00 12.71 11.46
N VAL A 53 4.76 13.77 11.72
CA VAL A 53 5.50 14.50 10.67
C VAL A 53 6.58 13.63 10.04
N ALA A 54 7.40 12.94 10.84
CA ALA A 54 8.43 12.05 10.31
C ALA A 54 7.85 10.86 9.52
N GLY A 55 6.71 10.33 9.96
CA GLY A 55 5.99 9.24 9.29
C GLY A 55 5.51 9.57 7.87
N MET A 56 5.27 10.85 7.55
CA MET A 56 4.91 11.27 6.19
C MET A 56 6.00 10.93 5.18
N PHE A 57 7.27 10.99 5.58
CA PHE A 57 8.40 10.59 4.73
C PHE A 57 8.46 9.08 4.52
N SER A 58 8.08 8.30 5.53
CA SER A 58 7.93 6.84 5.38
C SER A 58 6.84 6.49 4.37
N TRP A 59 5.73 7.22 4.37
CA TRP A 59 4.69 7.05 3.35
C TRP A 59 5.14 7.45 1.95
N LEU A 60 5.86 8.54 1.80
CA LEU A 60 6.44 8.95 0.53
C LEU A 60 7.41 7.88 -0.02
N SER A 61 8.19 7.26 0.85
CA SER A 61 9.12 6.19 0.50
C SER A 61 8.43 4.94 -0.06
N GLN A 62 7.20 4.65 0.39
CA GLN A 62 6.38 3.54 -0.13
C GLN A 62 6.15 3.68 -1.65
N GLY A 63 5.90 4.89 -2.15
CA GLY A 63 5.77 5.15 -3.58
C GLY A 63 7.02 4.78 -4.38
N LEU A 64 8.23 5.07 -3.83
CA LEU A 64 9.49 4.68 -4.44
C LEU A 64 9.70 3.16 -4.40
N ALA A 65 9.44 2.52 -3.26
CA ALA A 65 9.53 1.07 -3.13
C ALA A 65 8.59 0.37 -4.11
N MET A 66 7.39 0.93 -4.33
CA MET A 66 6.37 0.39 -5.24
C MET A 66 6.86 0.32 -6.70
N ILE A 67 7.75 1.23 -7.13
CA ILE A 67 8.34 1.19 -8.48
C ILE A 67 9.08 -0.12 -8.71
N ALA A 68 9.98 -0.48 -7.82
CA ALA A 68 10.75 -1.71 -7.93
C ALA A 68 9.89 -2.97 -7.67
N THR A 69 8.97 -2.90 -6.69
CA THR A 69 8.12 -4.01 -6.29
C THR A 69 7.15 -4.41 -7.40
N GLN A 70 6.37 -3.48 -7.94
CA GLN A 70 5.33 -3.78 -8.93
C GLN A 70 5.95 -4.22 -10.26
N GLY A 71 6.98 -3.51 -10.73
CA GLY A 71 7.68 -3.90 -11.94
C GLY A 71 8.37 -5.27 -11.81
N GLY A 72 9.03 -5.51 -10.67
CA GLY A 72 9.66 -6.78 -10.34
C GLY A 72 8.66 -7.93 -10.23
N GLN A 73 7.55 -7.74 -9.49
CA GLN A 73 6.49 -8.72 -9.32
C GLN A 73 5.91 -9.17 -10.68
N VAL A 74 5.52 -8.23 -11.51
CA VAL A 74 4.89 -8.51 -12.82
C VAL A 74 5.84 -9.23 -13.76
N LYS A 75 7.07 -8.73 -13.94
CA LYS A 75 8.04 -9.34 -14.85
C LYS A 75 8.54 -10.69 -14.38
N THR A 76 8.71 -10.87 -13.07
CA THR A 76 9.00 -12.18 -12.48
C THR A 76 7.83 -13.14 -12.73
N GLY A 77 6.58 -12.70 -12.53
CA GLY A 77 5.38 -13.49 -12.80
C GLY A 77 5.27 -13.93 -14.26
N HIS A 78 5.46 -13.01 -15.22
CA HIS A 78 5.48 -13.32 -16.65
C HIS A 78 6.53 -14.37 -16.99
N SER A 79 7.77 -14.19 -16.48
CA SER A 79 8.88 -15.12 -16.76
C SER A 79 8.63 -16.50 -16.17
N LEU A 80 8.07 -16.58 -14.94
CA LEU A 80 7.69 -17.86 -14.33
C LEU A 80 6.56 -18.54 -15.10
N GLY A 81 5.58 -17.78 -15.59
CA GLY A 81 4.50 -18.29 -16.42
C GLY A 81 5.01 -18.88 -17.72
N ALA A 82 5.95 -18.22 -18.38
CA ALA A 82 6.62 -18.68 -19.58
C ALA A 82 7.58 -19.85 -19.36
N GLY A 83 7.75 -20.33 -18.12
CA GLY A 83 8.68 -21.41 -17.79
C GLY A 83 10.16 -20.99 -17.76
N ASN A 84 10.46 -19.69 -17.94
CA ASN A 84 11.83 -19.18 -17.98
C ASN A 84 12.30 -18.76 -16.58
N GLN A 85 12.88 -19.72 -15.83
CA GLN A 85 13.39 -19.52 -14.48
C GLN A 85 14.58 -18.55 -14.43
N GLU A 86 15.42 -18.53 -15.46
CA GLU A 86 16.59 -17.66 -15.52
C GLU A 86 16.13 -16.20 -15.62
N ALA A 87 15.25 -15.88 -16.59
CA ALA A 87 14.70 -14.53 -16.72
C ALA A 87 13.93 -14.08 -15.47
N ALA A 88 13.21 -15.00 -14.81
CA ALA A 88 12.52 -14.70 -13.56
C ALA A 88 13.50 -14.29 -12.45
N THR A 89 14.63 -15.01 -12.34
CA THR A 89 15.71 -14.69 -11.38
C THR A 89 16.39 -13.36 -11.72
N ASP A 90 16.63 -13.09 -12.98
CA ASP A 90 17.26 -11.85 -13.45
C ASP A 90 16.34 -10.64 -13.17
N TYR A 91 15.03 -10.74 -13.43
CA TYR A 91 14.07 -9.69 -13.07
C TYR A 91 13.97 -9.48 -11.55
N ALA A 92 13.89 -10.55 -10.77
CA ALA A 92 13.86 -10.47 -9.32
C ALA A 92 15.12 -9.80 -8.74
N SER A 93 16.29 -10.19 -9.25
CA SER A 93 17.58 -9.59 -8.85
C SER A 93 17.67 -8.12 -9.23
N SER A 94 17.25 -7.77 -10.45
CA SER A 94 17.24 -6.38 -10.93
C SER A 94 16.27 -5.51 -10.12
N ALA A 95 15.12 -6.05 -9.71
CA ALA A 95 14.16 -5.34 -8.85
C ALA A 95 14.76 -5.05 -7.47
N ILE A 96 15.45 -6.02 -6.87
CA ILE A 96 16.13 -5.84 -5.58
C ILE A 96 17.26 -4.82 -5.69
N GLN A 97 18.06 -4.85 -6.78
CA GLN A 97 19.12 -3.85 -7.00
C GLN A 97 18.54 -2.43 -7.16
N LEU A 98 17.46 -2.26 -7.93
CA LEU A 98 16.75 -0.97 -8.02
C LEU A 98 16.22 -0.51 -6.66
N GLY A 99 15.64 -1.43 -5.90
CA GLY A 99 15.16 -1.12 -4.55
C GLY A 99 16.27 -0.67 -3.61
N ILE A 100 17.44 -1.30 -3.66
CA ILE A 100 18.63 -0.86 -2.89
C ILE A 100 19.06 0.54 -3.32
N ILE A 101 19.13 0.81 -4.63
CA ILE A 101 19.51 2.14 -5.13
C ILE A 101 18.50 3.20 -4.65
N PHE A 102 17.20 2.96 -4.80
CA PHE A 102 16.17 3.89 -4.34
C PHE A 102 16.19 4.08 -2.82
N ALA A 103 16.38 3.01 -2.05
CA ALA A 103 16.49 3.08 -0.60
C ALA A 103 17.69 3.90 -0.15
N LEU A 104 18.86 3.69 -0.75
CA LEU A 104 20.07 4.43 -0.43
C LEU A 104 19.97 5.91 -0.81
N LEU A 105 19.42 6.23 -1.99
CA LEU A 105 19.18 7.61 -2.41
C LEU A 105 18.20 8.31 -1.48
N PHE A 106 17.08 7.65 -1.15
CA PHE A 106 16.08 8.21 -0.24
C PHE A 106 16.65 8.40 1.17
N SER A 107 17.36 7.38 1.69
CA SER A 107 18.04 7.45 3.00
C SER A 107 19.05 8.59 3.04
N PHE A 108 19.90 8.71 2.03
CA PHE A 108 20.87 9.81 1.95
C PHE A 108 20.18 11.18 1.99
N CYS A 109 19.17 11.39 1.14
CA CYS A 109 18.43 12.66 1.11
C CYS A 109 17.75 12.96 2.43
N THR A 110 17.04 11.99 3.04
CA THR A 110 16.27 12.24 4.26
C THR A 110 17.16 12.41 5.48
N VAL A 111 18.28 11.71 5.57
CA VAL A 111 19.24 11.86 6.71
C VAL A 111 19.99 13.17 6.62
N VAL A 112 20.55 13.50 5.44
CA VAL A 112 21.37 14.72 5.25
C VAL A 112 20.52 15.98 5.40
N PHE A 113 19.33 16.00 4.78
CA PHE A 113 18.43 17.15 4.79
C PHE A 113 17.33 17.06 5.85
N SER A 114 17.48 16.19 6.88
CA SER A 114 16.46 15.96 7.91
C SER A 114 15.99 17.23 8.59
N SER A 115 16.90 18.13 8.97
CA SER A 115 16.56 19.40 9.62
C SER A 115 15.79 20.34 8.70
N PHE A 116 16.13 20.39 7.42
CA PHE A 116 15.40 21.15 6.41
C PHE A 116 13.98 20.62 6.24
N PHE A 117 13.83 19.31 6.03
CA PHE A 117 12.53 18.68 5.81
C PHE A 117 11.60 18.84 7.02
N ILE A 118 12.08 18.61 8.23
CA ILE A 118 11.26 18.77 9.44
C ILE A 118 10.95 20.27 9.68
N GLY A 119 11.89 21.17 9.35
CA GLY A 119 11.68 22.63 9.47
C GLY A 119 10.52 23.16 8.61
N LEU A 120 10.16 22.50 7.51
CA LEU A 120 9.03 22.89 6.66
C LEU A 120 7.67 22.80 7.36
N PHE A 121 7.57 22.00 8.43
CA PHE A 121 6.29 21.75 9.12
C PHE A 121 6.00 22.71 10.26
N GLY A 122 6.94 23.60 10.64
CA GLY A 122 6.69 24.65 11.63
C GLY A 122 6.30 24.13 13.02
N LEU A 123 6.91 23.03 13.49
CA LEU A 123 6.65 22.47 14.82
C LEU A 123 6.95 23.51 15.91
N SER A 124 6.08 23.64 16.90
CA SER A 124 6.09 24.73 17.89
C SER A 124 7.21 24.65 18.91
N SER A 125 7.82 23.46 19.14
CA SER A 125 8.84 23.22 20.17
C SER A 125 10.11 22.66 19.57
N GLN A 126 11.27 23.21 19.95
CA GLN A 126 12.58 22.68 19.55
C GLN A 126 12.79 21.22 19.99
N ALA A 127 12.23 20.84 21.12
CA ALA A 127 12.27 19.46 21.61
C ALA A 127 11.51 18.52 20.64
N THR A 128 10.31 18.93 20.18
CA THR A 128 9.52 18.19 19.19
C THR A 128 10.23 18.07 17.84
N VAL A 129 10.87 19.17 17.39
CA VAL A 129 11.70 19.17 16.17
C VAL A 129 12.83 18.16 16.29
N ASN A 130 13.56 18.14 17.41
CA ASN A 130 14.66 17.20 17.62
C ASN A 130 14.18 15.75 17.67
N GLN A 131 13.04 15.47 18.31
CA GLN A 131 12.41 14.15 18.30
C GLN A 131 12.08 13.70 16.87
N ALA A 132 11.46 14.58 16.06
CA ALA A 132 11.10 14.29 14.69
C ALA A 132 12.35 14.02 13.81
N ILE A 133 13.40 14.81 13.96
CA ILE A 133 14.66 14.63 13.24
C ILE A 133 15.31 13.29 13.60
N ASN A 134 15.38 12.96 14.89
CA ASN A 134 15.98 11.71 15.34
C ASN A 134 15.18 10.49 14.86
N TYR A 135 13.84 10.54 14.94
CA TYR A 135 12.97 9.50 14.43
C TYR A 135 13.16 9.31 12.91
N LEU A 136 13.14 10.42 12.15
CA LEU A 136 13.34 10.41 10.71
C LEU A 136 14.70 9.82 10.32
N ARG A 137 15.77 10.24 10.99
CA ARG A 137 17.13 9.74 10.71
C ARG A 137 17.29 8.25 10.96
N ILE A 138 16.65 7.71 11.98
CA ILE A 138 16.73 6.28 12.30
C ILE A 138 15.87 5.47 11.32
N THR A 139 14.60 5.83 11.18
CA THR A 139 13.65 5.06 10.35
C THR A 139 13.98 5.14 8.87
N CYS A 140 14.27 6.35 8.36
CA CYS A 140 14.63 6.54 6.96
C CYS A 140 16.10 6.22 6.68
N GLY A 141 16.98 6.34 7.67
CA GLY A 141 18.40 5.93 7.54
C GLY A 141 18.58 4.45 7.28
N LEU A 142 17.74 3.62 7.87
CA LEU A 142 17.75 2.15 7.73
C LEU A 142 16.56 1.62 6.90
N ILE A 143 15.95 2.46 6.09
CA ILE A 143 14.76 2.13 5.28
C ILE A 143 15.00 1.03 4.24
N ILE A 144 16.26 0.72 3.96
CA ILE A 144 16.68 -0.34 3.04
C ILE A 144 16.03 -1.69 3.41
N PHE A 145 15.91 -2.02 4.69
CA PHE A 145 15.29 -3.27 5.13
C PHE A 145 13.81 -3.31 4.79
N ASN A 146 13.10 -2.18 4.96
CA ASN A 146 11.70 -2.06 4.57
C ASN A 146 11.53 -2.26 3.06
N PHE A 147 12.32 -1.57 2.22
CA PHE A 147 12.28 -1.71 0.77
C PHE A 147 12.51 -3.16 0.34
N LEU A 148 13.54 -3.80 0.90
CA LEU A 148 13.83 -5.21 0.61
C LEU A 148 12.69 -6.13 1.01
N ASN A 149 12.08 -5.93 2.19
CA ASN A 149 10.94 -6.71 2.65
C ASN A 149 9.74 -6.60 1.70
N ILE A 150 9.40 -5.38 1.26
CA ILE A 150 8.29 -5.12 0.33
C ILE A 150 8.57 -5.77 -1.03
N ILE A 151 9.79 -5.63 -1.58
CA ILE A 151 10.14 -6.20 -2.88
C ILE A 151 10.16 -7.73 -2.83
N MET A 152 10.72 -8.32 -1.78
CA MET A 152 10.75 -9.77 -1.59
C MET A 152 9.34 -10.34 -1.42
N THR A 153 8.46 -9.64 -0.70
CA THR A 153 7.03 -9.96 -0.60
C THR A 153 6.38 -9.99 -1.97
N GLY A 154 6.60 -8.97 -2.81
CA GLY A 154 6.07 -8.92 -4.18
C GLY A 154 6.56 -10.08 -5.05
N ILE A 155 7.85 -10.40 -5.01
CA ILE A 155 8.46 -11.50 -5.77
C ILE A 155 7.91 -12.87 -5.31
N LEU A 156 7.76 -13.07 -4.00
CA LEU A 156 7.19 -14.31 -3.45
C LEU A 156 5.72 -14.45 -3.84
N ASN A 157 4.92 -13.40 -3.74
CA ASN A 157 3.53 -13.38 -4.19
C ASN A 157 3.43 -13.73 -5.69
N ALA A 158 4.28 -13.12 -6.54
CA ALA A 158 4.38 -13.44 -7.96
C ALA A 158 4.72 -14.91 -8.21
N SER A 159 5.48 -15.54 -7.31
CA SER A 159 5.83 -16.95 -7.41
C SER A 159 4.74 -17.90 -6.89
N GLY A 160 3.64 -17.41 -6.32
CA GLY A 160 2.56 -18.18 -5.71
C GLY A 160 2.82 -18.57 -4.24
N ASP A 161 3.80 -17.95 -3.60
CA ASP A 161 4.09 -18.14 -2.16
C ASP A 161 3.68 -16.88 -1.39
N SER A 162 2.41 -16.75 -1.05
CA SER A 162 1.89 -15.67 -0.22
C SER A 162 1.97 -15.98 1.29
N GLN A 163 2.18 -17.23 1.66
CA GLN A 163 2.23 -17.64 3.07
C GLN A 163 3.54 -17.25 3.75
N THR A 164 4.66 -17.31 3.02
CA THR A 164 5.97 -16.93 3.57
C THR A 164 6.02 -15.45 3.97
N PRO A 165 5.60 -14.49 3.12
CA PRO A 165 5.49 -13.09 3.53
C PRO A 165 4.59 -12.90 4.75
N PHE A 166 3.42 -13.53 4.78
CA PHE A 166 2.51 -13.45 5.92
C PHE A 166 3.17 -13.91 7.22
N GLN A 167 3.83 -15.06 7.21
CA GLN A 167 4.51 -15.60 8.40
C GLN A 167 5.68 -14.71 8.86
N CYS A 168 6.51 -14.24 7.93
CA CYS A 168 7.64 -13.36 8.27
C CYS A 168 7.16 -12.04 8.86
N ASN A 169 6.15 -11.40 8.24
CA ASN A 169 5.60 -10.15 8.75
C ASN A 169 4.84 -10.33 10.08
N SER A 170 4.18 -11.48 10.29
CA SER A 170 3.57 -11.79 11.60
C SER A 170 4.61 -11.81 12.72
N VAL A 171 5.77 -12.43 12.49
CA VAL A 171 6.87 -12.41 13.48
C VAL A 171 7.40 -10.99 13.68
N GLY A 172 7.53 -10.20 12.60
CA GLY A 172 7.94 -8.81 12.70
C GLY A 172 6.99 -7.98 13.56
N LEU A 173 5.67 -8.13 13.37
CA LEU A 173 4.67 -7.46 14.20
C LEU A 173 4.78 -7.87 15.67
N LEU A 174 4.86 -9.17 15.96
CA LEU A 174 4.99 -9.65 17.34
C LEU A 174 6.26 -9.12 18.02
N LEU A 175 7.36 -9.06 17.28
CA LEU A 175 8.61 -8.46 17.79
C LEU A 175 8.44 -6.98 18.07
N ASN A 176 7.81 -6.22 17.17
CA ASN A 176 7.58 -4.79 17.38
C ASN A 176 6.71 -4.52 18.63
N ILE A 177 5.63 -5.28 18.82
CA ILE A 177 4.74 -5.16 19.99
C ILE A 177 5.54 -5.29 21.31
N VAL A 178 6.56 -6.14 21.33
CA VAL A 178 7.41 -6.37 22.51
C VAL A 178 8.54 -5.35 22.60
N LEU A 179 9.17 -5.01 21.46
CA LEU A 179 10.32 -4.11 21.44
C LEU A 179 9.94 -2.65 21.67
N ASP A 180 8.75 -2.22 21.23
CA ASP A 180 8.27 -0.85 21.45
C ASP A 180 8.24 -0.48 22.94
N PRO A 181 7.46 -1.14 23.82
CA PRO A 181 7.43 -0.79 25.23
C PRO A 181 8.80 -1.01 25.91
N PHE A 182 9.58 -1.95 25.46
CA PHE A 182 10.93 -2.19 25.99
C PHE A 182 11.86 -1.01 25.71
N PHE A 183 11.97 -0.56 24.47
CA PHE A 183 12.86 0.56 24.15
C PHE A 183 12.28 1.92 24.59
N ILE A 184 10.97 2.09 24.50
CA ILE A 184 10.32 3.36 24.86
C ILE A 184 10.40 3.61 26.36
N PHE A 185 10.00 2.62 27.19
CA PHE A 185 9.78 2.82 28.61
C PHE A 185 10.87 2.17 29.50
N VAL A 186 11.34 0.94 29.18
CA VAL A 186 12.32 0.26 30.01
C VAL A 186 13.73 0.84 29.78
N CYS A 187 14.09 1.11 28.50
CA CYS A 187 15.35 1.77 28.16
C CYS A 187 15.26 3.30 28.20
N ASP A 188 14.08 3.88 28.45
CA ASP A 188 13.81 5.33 28.53
C ASP A 188 14.29 6.12 27.30
N LEU A 189 14.19 5.51 26.12
CA LEU A 189 14.61 6.12 24.85
C LEU A 189 13.49 6.93 24.17
N GLY A 190 12.25 6.89 24.70
CA GLY A 190 11.12 7.63 24.16
C GLY A 190 10.91 7.39 22.65
N VAL A 191 10.79 8.47 21.87
CA VAL A 191 10.56 8.42 20.40
C VAL A 191 11.68 7.71 19.64
N VAL A 192 12.93 7.82 20.12
CA VAL A 192 14.08 7.10 19.54
C VAL A 192 13.92 5.59 19.74
N GLY A 193 13.38 5.19 20.89
CA GLY A 193 13.07 3.79 21.19
C GLY A 193 12.07 3.19 20.20
N ALA A 194 10.98 3.91 19.88
CA ALA A 194 10.02 3.51 18.87
C ALA A 194 10.65 3.33 17.49
N ALA A 195 11.51 4.29 17.07
CA ALA A 195 12.23 4.20 15.81
C ALA A 195 13.14 2.96 15.73
N LEU A 196 13.86 2.65 16.81
CA LEU A 196 14.74 1.49 16.90
C LEU A 196 13.95 0.17 16.88
N ALA A 197 12.83 0.08 17.61
CA ALA A 197 11.98 -1.09 17.62
C ALA A 197 11.43 -1.39 16.21
N THR A 198 10.94 -0.36 15.51
CA THR A 198 10.47 -0.43 14.12
C THR A 198 11.54 -0.99 13.19
N VAL A 199 12.75 -0.42 13.25
CA VAL A 199 13.86 -0.86 12.38
C VAL A 199 14.30 -2.27 12.71
N LEU A 200 14.42 -2.64 13.99
CA LEU A 200 14.81 -3.99 14.41
C LEU A 200 13.76 -5.04 14.00
N ALA A 201 12.47 -4.71 14.07
CA ALA A 201 11.43 -5.57 13.55
C ALA A 201 11.58 -5.79 12.03
N GLN A 202 11.84 -4.74 11.24
CA GLN A 202 12.09 -4.83 9.80
C GLN A 202 13.34 -5.63 9.46
N VAL A 203 14.43 -5.46 10.21
CA VAL A 203 15.65 -6.27 10.08
C VAL A 203 15.35 -7.73 10.35
N SER A 204 14.56 -8.02 11.39
CA SER A 204 14.18 -9.39 11.75
C SER A 204 13.37 -10.05 10.64
N VAL A 205 12.40 -9.34 10.03
CA VAL A 205 11.65 -9.81 8.86
C VAL A 205 12.60 -10.14 7.70
N PHE A 206 13.53 -9.24 7.40
CA PHE A 206 14.53 -9.45 6.34
C PHE A 206 15.38 -10.71 6.60
N LEU A 207 15.87 -10.89 7.84
CA LEU A 207 16.65 -12.07 8.21
C LEU A 207 15.82 -13.37 8.11
N LEU A 208 14.53 -13.31 8.44
CA LEU A 208 13.62 -14.45 8.27
C LEU A 208 13.41 -14.79 6.78
N PHE A 209 13.26 -13.80 5.90
CA PHE A 209 13.24 -14.03 4.47
C PHE A 209 14.53 -14.67 3.97
N MET A 210 15.69 -14.19 4.42
CA MET A 210 16.99 -14.80 4.07
C MET A 210 17.06 -16.25 4.54
N ARG A 211 16.74 -16.52 5.80
CA ARG A 211 16.73 -17.88 6.35
C ARG A 211 15.80 -18.83 5.59
N HIS A 212 14.61 -18.36 5.20
CA HIS A 212 13.66 -19.14 4.42
C HIS A 212 14.24 -19.51 3.05
N ASN A 213 14.90 -18.54 2.40
CA ASN A 213 15.51 -18.73 1.09
C ASN A 213 16.67 -19.75 1.08
N PHE A 214 17.49 -19.76 2.14
CA PHE A 214 18.58 -20.74 2.27
C PHE A 214 18.08 -22.16 2.50
N LYS A 215 16.91 -22.34 3.13
CA LYS A 215 16.35 -23.66 3.46
C LYS A 215 15.57 -24.31 2.32
N LYS A 216 14.98 -23.54 1.42
CA LYS A 216 14.19 -24.01 0.29
C LYS A 216 14.83 -23.59 -1.02
N ASN A 217 14.69 -24.42 -2.05
CA ASN A 217 15.15 -24.09 -3.40
C ASN A 217 14.16 -23.09 -4.03
N THR A 218 14.16 -21.84 -3.50
CA THR A 218 13.28 -20.78 -3.93
C THR A 218 13.97 -19.93 -4.99
N LEU A 219 13.18 -19.18 -5.78
CA LEU A 219 13.68 -18.22 -6.76
C LEU A 219 14.70 -17.25 -6.14
N LEU A 220 14.46 -16.85 -4.89
CA LEU A 220 15.30 -15.88 -4.18
C LEU A 220 16.70 -16.45 -3.81
N LYS A 221 16.90 -17.76 -3.81
CA LYS A 221 18.21 -18.38 -3.56
C LYS A 221 19.22 -18.08 -4.66
N HIS A 222 18.73 -17.89 -5.88
CA HIS A 222 19.56 -17.66 -7.07
C HIS A 222 19.78 -16.18 -7.37
N ILE A 223 19.29 -15.28 -6.50
CA ILE A 223 19.50 -13.84 -6.64
C ILE A 223 20.97 -13.50 -6.51
N SER A 224 21.48 -12.75 -7.48
CA SER A 224 22.84 -12.23 -7.47
C SER A 224 22.83 -10.71 -7.44
N LEU A 225 23.34 -10.15 -6.33
CA LEU A 225 23.51 -8.69 -6.20
C LEU A 225 24.77 -8.18 -6.91
N LYS A 226 25.73 -9.06 -7.19
CA LYS A 226 27.01 -8.70 -7.82
C LYS A 226 26.97 -8.71 -9.35
N LYS A 227 26.00 -9.44 -9.94
CA LYS A 227 25.85 -9.53 -11.41
C LYS A 227 25.28 -8.20 -11.92
N VAL A 228 25.95 -7.58 -12.88
CA VAL A 228 25.42 -6.43 -13.62
C VAL A 228 24.47 -6.95 -14.68
N TYR A 229 23.21 -6.59 -14.56
CA TYR A 229 22.19 -6.99 -15.51
C TYR A 229 22.09 -6.01 -16.69
N SER A 230 21.58 -6.47 -17.81
CA SER A 230 21.33 -5.61 -18.97
C SER A 230 20.34 -4.49 -18.60
N LYS A 231 20.56 -3.29 -19.18
CA LYS A 231 19.62 -2.14 -19.05
C LYS A 231 18.18 -2.50 -19.43
N PHE A 232 17.99 -3.55 -20.21
CA PHE A 232 16.70 -4.07 -20.61
C PHE A 232 15.84 -4.47 -19.41
N TYR A 233 16.40 -5.18 -18.40
CA TYR A 233 15.66 -5.60 -17.21
C TYR A 233 15.20 -4.41 -16.39
N TYR A 234 16.08 -3.46 -16.12
CA TYR A 234 15.75 -2.24 -15.36
C TYR A 234 14.70 -1.40 -16.08
N LYS A 235 14.85 -1.19 -17.39
CA LYS A 235 13.89 -0.42 -18.19
C LYS A 235 12.49 -1.03 -18.15
N ASN A 236 12.38 -2.36 -18.22
CA ASN A 236 11.10 -3.05 -18.17
C ASN A 236 10.45 -2.93 -16.79
N ILE A 237 11.22 -3.03 -15.71
CA ILE A 237 10.73 -2.85 -14.34
C ILE A 237 10.24 -1.41 -14.16
N LEU A 238 11.05 -0.43 -14.56
CA LEU A 238 10.70 0.99 -14.43
C LEU A 238 9.47 1.35 -15.27
N ARG A 239 9.33 0.82 -16.49
CA ARG A 239 8.17 1.07 -17.35
C ARG A 239 6.85 0.66 -16.69
N ILE A 240 6.85 -0.43 -15.93
CA ILE A 240 5.66 -0.94 -15.23
C ILE A 240 5.48 -0.25 -13.88
N GLY A 241 6.55 -0.10 -13.12
CA GLY A 241 6.47 0.38 -11.74
C GLY A 241 6.36 1.89 -11.62
N PHE A 242 7.02 2.67 -12.51
CA PHE A 242 7.05 4.12 -12.39
C PHE A 242 5.66 4.79 -12.43
N PRO A 243 4.73 4.42 -13.33
CA PRO A 243 3.38 5.00 -13.31
C PRO A 243 2.65 4.77 -11.99
N LEU A 244 2.76 3.56 -11.41
CA LEU A 244 2.11 3.20 -10.15
C LEU A 244 2.76 3.90 -8.95
N GLY A 245 4.08 3.99 -8.92
CA GLY A 245 4.80 4.70 -7.86
C GLY A 245 4.50 6.19 -7.88
N LEU A 246 4.49 6.83 -9.07
CA LEU A 246 4.11 8.23 -9.23
C LEU A 246 2.66 8.47 -8.79
N GLN A 247 1.73 7.58 -9.19
CA GLN A 247 0.33 7.62 -8.74
C GLN A 247 0.24 7.59 -7.21
N SER A 248 0.97 6.70 -6.54
CA SER A 248 0.97 6.57 -5.09
C SER A 248 1.51 7.83 -4.39
N MET A 249 2.61 8.39 -4.89
CA MET A 249 3.16 9.64 -4.34
C MET A 249 2.20 10.82 -4.51
N LEU A 250 1.60 10.97 -5.70
CA LEU A 250 0.64 12.05 -5.96
C LEU A 250 -0.64 11.88 -5.14
N PHE A 251 -1.10 10.65 -4.91
CA PHE A 251 -2.22 10.37 -4.02
C PHE A 251 -1.93 10.85 -2.59
N SER A 252 -0.73 10.57 -2.07
CA SER A 252 -0.33 11.00 -0.72
C SER A 252 -0.32 12.53 -0.61
N VAL A 253 0.28 13.23 -1.58
CA VAL A 253 0.30 14.70 -1.61
C VAL A 253 -1.11 15.27 -1.70
N CYS A 254 -1.96 14.74 -2.59
CA CYS A 254 -3.34 15.20 -2.72
C CYS A 254 -4.13 14.98 -1.42
N SER A 255 -3.95 13.86 -0.75
CA SER A 255 -4.60 13.56 0.53
C SER A 255 -4.21 14.56 1.63
N MET A 256 -2.93 14.99 1.66
CA MET A 256 -2.47 16.05 2.57
C MET A 256 -3.16 17.39 2.28
N VAL A 257 -3.28 17.76 1.01
CA VAL A 257 -3.97 19.01 0.61
C VAL A 257 -5.46 18.96 0.97
N VAL A 258 -6.12 17.81 0.73
CA VAL A 258 -7.53 17.63 1.11
C VAL A 258 -7.70 17.72 2.63
N ALA A 259 -6.79 17.12 3.41
CA ALA A 259 -6.82 17.22 4.87
C ALA A 259 -6.64 18.68 5.36
N ALA A 260 -5.84 19.49 4.66
CA ALA A 260 -5.71 20.92 4.97
C ALA A 260 -7.02 21.69 4.75
N PHE A 261 -7.76 21.43 3.66
CA PHE A 261 -9.10 22.00 3.47
C PHE A 261 -10.10 21.59 4.55
N VAL A 262 -10.04 20.34 5.03
CA VAL A 262 -10.90 19.87 6.11
C VAL A 262 -10.57 20.57 7.43
N ALA A 263 -9.28 20.86 7.68
CA ALA A 263 -8.84 21.54 8.89
C ALA A 263 -9.41 22.99 9.02
N GLU A 264 -9.77 23.64 7.92
CA GLU A 264 -10.44 24.96 7.94
C GLU A 264 -11.82 24.92 8.63
N PHE A 265 -12.44 23.73 8.72
CA PHE A 265 -13.74 23.52 9.39
C PHE A 265 -13.64 23.14 10.88
N GLY A 266 -12.43 23.16 11.44
CA GLY A 266 -12.15 22.95 12.85
C GLY A 266 -11.83 21.52 13.24
N ASP A 267 -11.47 21.35 14.52
CA ASP A 267 -10.92 20.10 15.06
C ASP A 267 -11.90 18.91 14.99
N ALA A 268 -13.20 19.17 15.16
CA ALA A 268 -14.22 18.14 15.04
C ALA A 268 -14.31 17.53 13.65
N ALA A 269 -14.14 18.35 12.59
CA ALA A 269 -14.11 17.87 11.21
C ALA A 269 -12.87 17.00 10.93
N VAL A 270 -11.71 17.43 11.44
CA VAL A 270 -10.45 16.65 11.33
C VAL A 270 -10.57 15.33 12.08
N ALA A 271 -11.12 15.34 13.30
CA ALA A 271 -11.32 14.13 14.09
C ALA A 271 -12.29 13.17 13.38
N ALA A 272 -13.41 13.68 12.86
CA ALA A 272 -14.37 12.89 12.09
C ALA A 272 -13.71 12.25 10.85
N GLN A 273 -12.98 13.03 10.05
CA GLN A 273 -12.26 12.48 8.90
C GLN A 273 -11.26 11.40 9.32
N LYS A 274 -10.53 11.61 10.42
CA LYS A 274 -9.51 10.66 10.87
C LYS A 274 -10.12 9.31 11.29
N VAL A 275 -11.24 9.33 11.99
CA VAL A 275 -12.00 8.10 12.32
C VAL A 275 -12.53 7.45 11.05
N GLY A 276 -13.14 8.22 10.15
CA GLY A 276 -13.68 7.69 8.90
C GLY A 276 -12.61 7.02 8.03
N THR A 277 -11.43 7.62 7.89
CA THR A 277 -10.31 7.02 7.15
C THR A 277 -9.79 5.73 7.79
N GLN A 278 -9.88 5.56 9.11
CA GLN A 278 -9.54 4.28 9.76
C GLN A 278 -10.55 3.18 9.38
N VAL A 279 -11.82 3.52 9.25
CA VAL A 279 -12.85 2.58 8.76
C VAL A 279 -12.57 2.19 7.30
N GLU A 280 -12.25 3.16 6.43
CA GLU A 280 -11.87 2.91 5.04
C GLU A 280 -10.62 2.02 4.94
N ASN A 281 -9.62 2.19 5.82
CA ASN A 281 -8.40 1.38 5.82
C ASN A 281 -8.68 -0.12 5.98
N ILE A 282 -9.71 -0.51 6.73
CA ILE A 282 -10.13 -1.91 6.85
C ILE A 282 -10.55 -2.46 5.48
N SER A 283 -11.35 -1.70 4.76
CA SER A 283 -11.80 -2.05 3.42
C SER A 283 -10.63 -2.09 2.43
N TRP A 284 -9.72 -1.14 2.51
CA TRP A 284 -8.53 -1.04 1.67
C TRP A 284 -7.55 -2.21 1.87
N CYS A 285 -7.39 -2.73 3.09
CA CYS A 285 -6.59 -3.94 3.34
C CYS A 285 -7.10 -5.13 2.53
N MET A 286 -8.42 -5.31 2.43
CA MET A 286 -9.02 -6.34 1.59
C MET A 286 -8.81 -6.05 0.09
N ALA A 287 -9.03 -4.81 -0.33
CA ALA A 287 -8.88 -4.39 -1.72
C ALA A 287 -7.45 -4.52 -2.24
N THR A 288 -6.44 -4.17 -1.43
CA THR A 288 -5.02 -4.38 -1.76
C THR A 288 -4.66 -5.86 -1.84
N GLY A 289 -5.29 -6.69 -1.01
CA GLY A 289 -5.19 -8.15 -1.12
C GLY A 289 -5.74 -8.68 -2.45
N PHE A 290 -6.88 -8.19 -2.90
CA PHE A 290 -7.46 -8.52 -4.22
C PHE A 290 -6.57 -8.03 -5.36
N GLN A 291 -6.07 -6.78 -5.28
CA GLN A 291 -5.15 -6.19 -6.25
C GLN A 291 -3.88 -7.03 -6.42
N THR A 292 -3.22 -7.36 -5.32
CA THR A 292 -1.94 -8.07 -5.33
C THR A 292 -2.10 -9.51 -5.81
N SER A 293 -3.16 -10.20 -5.37
CA SER A 293 -3.41 -11.60 -5.77
C SER A 293 -3.82 -11.72 -7.22
N ILE A 294 -4.69 -10.83 -7.73
CA ILE A 294 -5.06 -10.87 -9.15
C ILE A 294 -3.88 -10.50 -10.05
N ASN A 295 -3.02 -9.56 -9.62
CA ASN A 295 -1.78 -9.24 -10.30
C ASN A 295 -0.88 -10.49 -10.42
N ALA A 296 -0.62 -11.19 -9.33
CA ALA A 296 0.21 -12.40 -9.32
C ALA A 296 -0.39 -13.52 -10.16
N PHE A 297 -1.71 -13.73 -10.09
CA PHE A 297 -2.42 -14.75 -10.86
C PHE A 297 -2.39 -14.43 -12.37
N ILE A 298 -2.74 -13.20 -12.74
CA ILE A 298 -2.77 -12.80 -14.15
C ILE A 298 -1.37 -12.80 -14.73
N SER A 299 -0.36 -12.27 -14.03
CA SER A 299 1.00 -12.21 -14.57
C SER A 299 1.55 -13.59 -14.94
N GLN A 300 1.34 -14.62 -14.11
CA GLN A 300 1.78 -15.98 -14.45
C GLN A 300 0.97 -16.58 -15.60
N ASN A 301 -0.36 -16.47 -15.57
CA ASN A 301 -1.20 -17.06 -16.61
C ASN A 301 -1.04 -16.36 -17.96
N TYR A 302 -0.83 -15.04 -17.96
CA TYR A 302 -0.51 -14.26 -19.16
C TYR A 302 0.85 -14.67 -19.75
N GLY A 303 1.88 -14.79 -18.90
CA GLY A 303 3.20 -15.28 -19.32
C GLY A 303 3.18 -16.70 -19.87
N ALA A 304 2.25 -17.54 -19.39
CA ALA A 304 2.04 -18.91 -19.89
C ALA A 304 1.15 -18.99 -21.15
N GLY A 305 0.63 -17.89 -21.66
CA GLY A 305 -0.32 -17.87 -22.79
C GLY A 305 -1.69 -18.43 -22.45
N LYS A 306 -2.05 -18.58 -21.14
CA LYS A 306 -3.34 -19.16 -20.68
C LYS A 306 -4.41 -18.07 -20.55
N TYR A 307 -4.78 -17.45 -21.65
CA TYR A 307 -5.68 -16.28 -21.67
C TYR A 307 -7.09 -16.58 -21.13
N ASP A 308 -7.62 -17.79 -21.36
CA ASP A 308 -8.91 -18.22 -20.78
C ASP A 308 -8.86 -18.22 -19.25
N ARG A 309 -7.72 -18.60 -18.65
CA ARG A 309 -7.55 -18.56 -17.20
C ARG A 309 -7.43 -17.14 -16.69
N VAL A 310 -6.77 -16.25 -17.44
CA VAL A 310 -6.70 -14.81 -17.12
C VAL A 310 -8.13 -14.26 -17.05
N GLU A 311 -8.96 -14.53 -18.04
CA GLU A 311 -10.34 -14.05 -18.08
C GLU A 311 -11.20 -14.59 -16.93
N LYS A 312 -11.16 -15.90 -16.70
CA LYS A 312 -11.90 -16.54 -15.59
C LYS A 312 -11.43 -16.04 -14.22
N GLY A 313 -10.11 -15.85 -14.03
CA GLY A 313 -9.52 -15.31 -12.80
C GLY A 313 -9.99 -13.88 -12.55
N TYR A 314 -9.97 -13.02 -13.58
CA TYR A 314 -10.48 -11.67 -13.51
C TYR A 314 -11.96 -11.63 -13.09
N HIS A 315 -12.83 -12.43 -13.75
CA HIS A 315 -14.25 -12.47 -13.40
C HIS A 315 -14.49 -12.98 -11.98
N THR A 316 -13.75 -13.99 -11.55
CA THR A 316 -13.83 -14.49 -10.15
C THR A 316 -13.48 -13.40 -9.15
N MET A 317 -12.37 -12.69 -9.37
CA MET A 317 -11.95 -11.63 -8.46
C MET A 317 -12.88 -10.41 -8.52
N LEU A 318 -13.44 -10.10 -9.70
CA LEU A 318 -14.45 -9.06 -9.88
C LEU A 318 -15.67 -9.32 -8.99
N VAL A 319 -16.18 -10.56 -8.98
CA VAL A 319 -17.31 -10.94 -8.11
C VAL A 319 -16.94 -10.79 -6.64
N PHE A 320 -15.77 -11.25 -6.21
CA PHE A 320 -15.33 -11.08 -4.82
C PHE A 320 -15.22 -9.61 -4.42
N SER A 321 -14.69 -8.77 -5.31
CA SER A 321 -14.53 -7.33 -5.06
C SER A 321 -15.89 -6.62 -4.99
N ILE A 322 -16.85 -6.97 -5.85
CA ILE A 322 -18.21 -6.42 -5.80
C ILE A 322 -18.93 -6.83 -4.52
N LEU A 323 -18.89 -8.12 -4.16
CA LEU A 323 -19.52 -8.61 -2.93
C LEU A 323 -18.95 -7.91 -1.69
N TRP A 324 -17.63 -7.81 -1.59
CA TRP A 324 -16.98 -7.09 -0.49
C TRP A 324 -17.33 -5.60 -0.50
N GLY A 325 -17.30 -4.97 -1.67
CA GLY A 325 -17.65 -3.56 -1.83
C GLY A 325 -19.09 -3.26 -1.39
N ILE A 326 -20.05 -4.11 -1.76
CA ILE A 326 -21.45 -3.97 -1.33
C ILE A 326 -21.55 -4.08 0.20
N VAL A 327 -20.84 -5.02 0.82
CA VAL A 327 -20.81 -5.16 2.29
C VAL A 327 -20.27 -3.90 2.93
N CYS A 328 -19.11 -3.39 2.49
CA CYS A 328 -18.51 -2.17 3.05
C CYS A 328 -19.41 -0.95 2.82
N THR A 329 -19.91 -0.74 1.60
CA THR A 329 -20.86 0.34 1.28
C THR A 329 -22.09 0.27 2.17
N SER A 330 -22.69 -0.93 2.34
CA SER A 330 -23.87 -1.10 3.18
C SER A 330 -23.59 -0.78 4.64
N LEU A 331 -22.47 -1.24 5.18
CA LEU A 331 -22.10 -0.95 6.58
C LEU A 331 -21.87 0.56 6.78
N MET A 332 -21.14 1.23 5.88
CA MET A 332 -20.83 2.65 6.01
C MET A 332 -22.07 3.54 5.80
N VAL A 333 -22.98 3.19 4.89
CA VAL A 333 -24.17 4.01 4.59
C VAL A 333 -25.29 3.81 5.60
N PHE A 334 -25.57 2.56 6.00
CA PHE A 334 -26.71 2.24 6.85
C PHE A 334 -26.39 2.23 8.35
N PHE A 335 -25.12 1.98 8.74
CA PHE A 335 -24.72 1.87 10.14
C PHE A 335 -23.63 2.87 10.58
N PRO A 336 -23.55 4.11 10.05
CA PRO A 336 -22.49 5.04 10.39
C PRO A 336 -22.49 5.43 11.86
N HIS A 337 -23.67 5.60 12.48
CA HIS A 337 -23.81 5.91 13.89
C HIS A 337 -23.19 4.84 14.78
N VAL A 338 -23.47 3.57 14.50
CA VAL A 338 -22.89 2.44 15.24
C VAL A 338 -21.38 2.42 15.11
N ILE A 339 -20.88 2.63 13.89
CA ILE A 339 -19.43 2.63 13.61
C ILE A 339 -18.73 3.74 14.41
N TYR A 340 -19.23 4.98 14.35
CA TYR A 340 -18.63 6.09 15.10
C TYR A 340 -18.73 5.92 16.61
N GLY A 341 -19.82 5.34 17.13
CA GLY A 341 -20.00 5.04 18.56
C GLY A 341 -18.95 4.09 19.16
N PHE A 342 -18.22 3.32 18.32
CA PHE A 342 -17.06 2.55 18.79
C PHE A 342 -15.79 3.38 18.98
N PHE A 343 -15.71 4.58 18.40
CA PHE A 343 -14.50 5.40 18.40
C PHE A 343 -14.60 6.65 19.28
N THR A 344 -15.78 7.21 19.45
CA THR A 344 -15.97 8.48 20.17
C THR A 344 -17.39 8.65 20.72
N ASP A 345 -17.48 9.30 21.89
CA ASP A 345 -18.73 9.72 22.51
C ASP A 345 -19.08 11.19 22.17
N ASP A 346 -18.21 11.90 21.43
CA ASP A 346 -18.44 13.29 21.04
C ASP A 346 -19.53 13.36 19.95
N LEU A 347 -20.65 13.99 20.31
CA LEU A 347 -21.82 14.12 19.44
C LEU A 347 -21.50 14.89 18.15
N MET A 348 -20.66 15.94 18.23
CA MET A 348 -20.34 16.77 17.07
C MET A 348 -19.48 15.98 16.08
N VAL A 349 -18.47 15.27 16.56
CA VAL A 349 -17.61 14.39 15.76
C VAL A 349 -18.44 13.27 15.12
N THR A 350 -19.38 12.68 15.89
CA THR A 350 -20.26 11.61 15.38
C THR A 350 -21.17 12.12 14.27
N GLN A 351 -21.82 13.28 14.42
CA GLN A 351 -22.72 13.83 13.40
C GLN A 351 -21.97 14.16 12.09
N ILE A 352 -20.81 14.79 12.18
CA ILE A 352 -19.96 15.08 11.01
C ILE A 352 -19.51 13.76 10.36
N GLY A 353 -19.09 12.81 11.18
CA GLY A 353 -18.59 11.52 10.76
C GLY A 353 -19.65 10.63 10.10
N GLU A 354 -20.89 10.66 10.57
CA GLU A 354 -22.00 9.96 9.92
C GLU A 354 -22.19 10.45 8.46
N ASN A 355 -22.17 11.76 8.27
CA ASN A 355 -22.26 12.34 6.92
C ASN A 355 -21.07 11.93 6.05
N TYR A 356 -19.85 11.93 6.63
CA TYR A 356 -18.65 11.44 5.96
C TYR A 356 -18.84 10.00 5.47
N LEU A 357 -19.15 9.06 6.36
CA LEU A 357 -19.31 7.65 6.00
C LEU A 357 -20.44 7.41 5.01
N ARG A 358 -21.57 8.11 5.15
CA ARG A 358 -22.68 8.00 4.18
C ARG A 358 -22.26 8.44 2.78
N ILE A 359 -21.59 9.58 2.66
CA ILE A 359 -21.20 10.13 1.36
C ILE A 359 -20.04 9.35 0.75
N VAL A 360 -18.97 9.12 1.50
CA VAL A 360 -17.79 8.41 0.99
C VAL A 360 -18.07 6.93 0.79
N GLY A 361 -18.87 6.32 1.67
CA GLY A 361 -19.30 4.93 1.58
C GLY A 361 -19.99 4.57 0.26
N LEU A 362 -20.69 5.52 -0.38
CA LEU A 362 -21.28 5.31 -1.72
C LEU A 362 -20.23 5.00 -2.79
N SER A 363 -19.04 5.49 -2.65
CA SER A 363 -17.94 5.24 -3.58
C SER A 363 -17.12 3.99 -3.27
N GLU A 364 -17.32 3.37 -2.11
CA GLU A 364 -16.43 2.32 -1.60
C GLU A 364 -16.35 1.10 -2.53
N THR A 365 -17.49 0.63 -3.03
CA THR A 365 -17.52 -0.45 -4.03
C THR A 365 -16.68 -0.10 -5.28
N PHE A 366 -16.76 1.13 -5.75
CA PHE A 366 -16.03 1.58 -6.94
C PHE A 366 -14.53 1.74 -6.67
N MET A 367 -14.14 2.15 -5.47
CA MET A 367 -12.73 2.25 -5.06
C MET A 367 -12.09 0.87 -4.95
N ILE A 368 -12.80 -0.12 -4.40
CA ILE A 368 -12.34 -1.52 -4.35
C ILE A 368 -12.17 -2.07 -5.77
N LEU A 369 -13.12 -1.79 -6.66
CA LEU A 369 -13.05 -2.18 -8.07
C LEU A 369 -11.87 -1.51 -8.79
N GLU A 370 -11.61 -0.22 -8.54
CA GLU A 370 -10.46 0.49 -9.08
C GLU A 370 -9.16 -0.23 -8.74
N LEU A 371 -8.95 -0.57 -7.46
CA LEU A 371 -7.73 -1.25 -7.01
C LEU A 371 -7.59 -2.64 -7.62
N MET A 372 -8.63 -3.44 -7.60
CA MET A 372 -8.62 -4.78 -8.20
C MET A 372 -8.33 -4.73 -9.71
N ILE A 373 -8.98 -3.82 -10.45
CA ILE A 373 -8.78 -3.66 -11.89
C ILE A 373 -7.37 -3.13 -12.19
N SER A 374 -6.84 -2.22 -11.37
CA SER A 374 -5.44 -1.78 -11.46
C SER A 374 -4.47 -2.96 -11.29
N GLY A 375 -4.78 -3.89 -10.37
CA GLY A 375 -4.04 -5.14 -10.22
C GLY A 375 -4.11 -6.04 -11.46
N ALA A 376 -5.28 -6.13 -12.09
CA ALA A 376 -5.47 -6.88 -13.32
C ALA A 376 -4.69 -6.28 -14.50
N PHE A 377 -4.75 -4.98 -14.70
CA PHE A 377 -3.92 -4.27 -15.69
C PHE A 377 -2.43 -4.47 -15.43
N SER A 378 -2.00 -4.34 -14.18
CA SER A 378 -0.61 -4.55 -13.79
C SER A 378 -0.14 -5.97 -14.11
N GLY A 379 -0.98 -6.97 -13.85
CA GLY A 379 -0.70 -8.37 -14.18
C GLY A 379 -0.50 -8.62 -15.68
N LEU A 380 -1.17 -7.83 -16.54
CA LEU A 380 -0.94 -7.84 -17.99
C LEU A 380 0.34 -7.06 -18.40
N GLY A 381 0.94 -6.29 -17.49
CA GLY A 381 2.06 -5.41 -17.77
C GLY A 381 1.68 -4.00 -18.25
N GLU A 382 0.40 -3.66 -18.18
CA GLU A 382 -0.18 -2.40 -18.68
C GLU A 382 -0.61 -1.51 -17.51
N THR A 383 0.32 -0.73 -16.96
CA THR A 383 0.07 0.10 -15.78
C THR A 383 -0.32 1.54 -16.10
N ILE A 384 -0.10 1.98 -17.34
CA ILE A 384 -0.38 3.36 -17.78
C ILE A 384 -1.88 3.70 -17.69
N PRO A 385 -2.83 2.88 -18.19
CA PRO A 385 -4.25 3.22 -18.15
C PRO A 385 -4.79 3.48 -16.74
N PRO A 386 -4.63 2.58 -15.77
CA PRO A 386 -5.14 2.82 -14.42
C PRO A 386 -4.41 3.97 -13.72
N SER A 387 -3.10 4.17 -13.97
CA SER A 387 -2.35 5.27 -13.38
C SER A 387 -2.81 6.63 -13.89
N ILE A 388 -3.02 6.79 -15.20
CA ILE A 388 -3.53 8.05 -15.77
C ILE A 388 -4.91 8.37 -15.19
N THR A 389 -5.81 7.39 -15.18
CA THR A 389 -7.15 7.57 -14.61
C THR A 389 -7.06 8.03 -13.15
N SER A 390 -6.27 7.33 -12.34
CA SER A 390 -6.15 7.66 -10.93
C SER A 390 -5.50 9.03 -10.71
N ILE A 391 -4.43 9.39 -11.44
CA ILE A 391 -3.76 10.68 -11.32
C ILE A 391 -4.71 11.83 -11.69
N ILE A 392 -5.40 11.74 -12.84
CA ILE A 392 -6.30 12.81 -13.30
C ILE A 392 -7.41 13.07 -12.28
N PHE A 393 -8.13 12.02 -11.85
CA PHE A 393 -9.26 12.20 -10.94
C PHE A 393 -8.84 12.45 -9.49
N THR A 394 -7.65 12.05 -9.08
CA THR A 394 -7.12 12.38 -7.75
C THR A 394 -6.67 13.84 -7.68
N LEU A 395 -5.86 14.31 -8.63
CA LEU A 395 -5.46 15.71 -8.68
C LEU A 395 -6.63 16.64 -8.99
N GLY A 396 -7.60 16.19 -9.79
CA GLY A 396 -8.84 16.91 -10.07
C GLY A 396 -9.71 17.19 -8.84
N ARG A 397 -9.47 16.49 -7.72
CA ARG A 397 -10.14 16.81 -6.43
C ARG A 397 -9.85 18.22 -5.97
N ILE A 398 -8.60 18.69 -6.09
CA ILE A 398 -8.19 20.00 -5.60
C ILE A 398 -8.98 21.13 -6.25
N PRO A 399 -8.97 21.30 -7.60
CA PRO A 399 -9.78 22.33 -8.23
C PRO A 399 -11.29 22.12 -8.04
N ALA A 400 -11.78 20.88 -8.00
CA ALA A 400 -13.19 20.61 -7.75
C ALA A 400 -13.63 21.06 -6.34
N ILE A 401 -12.82 20.83 -5.31
CA ILE A 401 -13.06 21.30 -3.95
C ILE A 401 -13.16 22.83 -3.95
N LEU A 402 -12.18 23.53 -4.54
CA LEU A 402 -12.16 24.99 -4.59
C LEU A 402 -13.42 25.59 -5.24
N LEU A 403 -13.96 24.91 -6.26
CA LEU A 403 -15.17 25.39 -6.96
C LEU A 403 -16.45 25.24 -6.12
N ILE A 404 -16.55 24.18 -5.29
CA ILE A 404 -17.80 23.88 -4.59
C ILE A 404 -17.76 24.18 -3.08
N LEU A 405 -16.59 24.52 -2.54
CA LEU A 405 -16.38 24.72 -1.10
C LEU A 405 -17.33 25.75 -0.52
N ASN A 406 -17.52 26.88 -1.21
CA ASN A 406 -18.39 27.97 -0.78
C ASN A 406 -19.88 27.61 -0.78
N THR A 407 -20.28 26.62 -1.58
CA THR A 407 -21.70 26.26 -1.72
C THR A 407 -22.09 25.08 -0.84
N PHE A 408 -21.23 24.06 -0.75
CA PHE A 408 -21.51 22.82 -0.07
C PHE A 408 -20.70 22.61 1.22
N HIS A 409 -19.85 23.58 1.56
CA HIS A 409 -19.01 23.54 2.77
C HIS A 409 -18.27 22.19 2.92
N LEU A 410 -18.14 21.66 4.13
CA LEU A 410 -17.45 20.42 4.44
C LEU A 410 -17.99 19.20 3.66
N ASN A 411 -19.31 19.08 3.52
CA ASN A 411 -19.92 17.99 2.77
C ASN A 411 -19.55 18.01 1.28
N GLY A 412 -19.23 19.18 0.73
CA GLY A 412 -18.71 19.32 -0.63
C GLY A 412 -17.39 18.56 -0.82
N ILE A 413 -16.47 18.62 0.15
CA ILE A 413 -15.21 17.88 0.11
C ILE A 413 -15.49 16.36 0.04
N TRP A 414 -16.42 15.87 0.86
CA TRP A 414 -16.80 14.46 0.87
C TRP A 414 -17.41 14.00 -0.46
N TRP A 415 -18.28 14.81 -1.05
CA TRP A 415 -18.85 14.55 -2.37
C TRP A 415 -17.79 14.51 -3.47
N VAL A 416 -16.80 15.41 -3.47
CA VAL A 416 -15.70 15.38 -4.45
C VAL A 416 -14.90 14.09 -4.31
N ILE A 417 -14.59 13.66 -3.10
CA ILE A 417 -13.89 12.38 -2.85
C ILE A 417 -14.71 11.23 -3.42
N SER A 418 -16.00 11.17 -3.08
CA SER A 418 -16.92 10.12 -3.50
C SER A 418 -17.08 10.06 -5.02
N PHE A 419 -17.43 11.17 -5.67
CA PHE A 419 -17.59 11.22 -7.13
C PHE A 419 -16.30 10.86 -7.88
N SER A 420 -15.14 11.37 -7.41
CA SER A 420 -13.87 11.01 -8.03
C SER A 420 -13.59 9.50 -7.93
N GLY A 421 -13.94 8.86 -6.80
CA GLY A 421 -13.83 7.42 -6.59
C GLY A 421 -14.74 6.62 -7.53
N ILE A 422 -16.01 7.02 -7.63
CA ILE A 422 -17.00 6.40 -8.54
C ILE A 422 -16.51 6.48 -10.00
N ILE A 423 -16.12 7.67 -10.44
CA ILE A 423 -15.68 7.87 -11.83
C ILE A 423 -14.42 7.06 -12.13
N LYS A 424 -13.44 7.03 -11.22
CA LYS A 424 -12.23 6.22 -11.38
C LYS A 424 -12.54 4.73 -11.55
N GLY A 425 -13.40 4.20 -10.68
CA GLY A 425 -13.83 2.79 -10.75
C GLY A 425 -14.53 2.47 -12.06
N LEU A 426 -15.47 3.31 -12.50
CA LEU A 426 -16.20 3.13 -13.74
C LEU A 426 -15.31 3.24 -14.99
N VAL A 427 -14.44 4.26 -15.04
CA VAL A 427 -13.54 4.47 -16.18
C VAL A 427 -12.56 3.31 -16.30
N ASN A 428 -11.96 2.85 -15.19
CA ASN A 428 -11.07 1.71 -15.20
C ASN A 428 -11.78 0.42 -15.61
N PHE A 429 -13.02 0.21 -15.14
CA PHE A 429 -13.83 -0.94 -15.53
C PHE A 429 -14.13 -0.96 -17.05
N ILE A 430 -14.60 0.16 -17.60
CA ILE A 430 -14.91 0.30 -19.04
C ILE A 430 -13.63 0.14 -19.87
N TRP A 431 -12.52 0.74 -19.42
CA TRP A 431 -11.25 0.68 -20.13
C TRP A 431 -10.70 -0.75 -20.16
N PHE A 432 -10.70 -1.44 -19.00
CA PHE A 432 -10.26 -2.83 -18.94
C PHE A 432 -11.15 -3.76 -19.79
N TYR A 433 -12.45 -3.55 -19.78
CA TYR A 433 -13.38 -4.32 -20.61
C TYR A 433 -13.05 -4.18 -22.11
N LYS A 434 -12.82 -2.94 -22.58
CA LYS A 434 -12.42 -2.68 -23.98
C LYS A 434 -11.04 -3.26 -24.31
N TYR A 435 -10.07 -3.08 -23.41
CA TYR A 435 -8.71 -3.60 -23.55
C TYR A 435 -8.71 -5.13 -23.66
N LYS A 436 -9.39 -5.80 -22.74
CA LYS A 436 -9.55 -7.26 -22.73
C LYS A 436 -10.11 -7.78 -24.04
N LYS A 437 -11.18 -7.17 -24.56
CA LYS A 437 -11.83 -7.57 -25.82
C LYS A 437 -10.88 -7.47 -27.01
N ARG A 438 -9.98 -6.49 -27.01
CA ARG A 438 -9.02 -6.28 -28.10
C ARG A 438 -7.81 -7.20 -27.96
N THR A 439 -7.26 -7.39 -26.77
CA THR A 439 -5.93 -8.03 -26.57
C THR A 439 -6.05 -9.54 -26.31
N LEU A 440 -7.10 -10.01 -25.61
CA LEU A 440 -7.25 -11.42 -25.25
C LEU A 440 -8.08 -12.24 -26.25
N LYS A 441 -8.74 -11.59 -27.23
CA LYS A 441 -9.52 -12.27 -28.28
C LYS A 441 -8.84 -12.31 -29.64
N GLU A 442 -7.80 -11.50 -29.86
CA GLU A 442 -7.05 -11.46 -31.13
C GLU A 442 -5.88 -12.45 -31.16
N VAL A 443 -5.70 -13.27 -30.11
CA VAL A 443 -4.71 -14.35 -30.00
C VAL A 443 -5.42 -15.69 -29.78
#